data_c41ab13be7db97a8724218409b14f000
#
_entry.id   c41ab13be7db97a8724218409b14f000
#
_cell.length_a   1.000
_cell.length_b   1.000
_cell.length_c   1.000
_cell.angle_alpha   90.00
_cell.angle_beta   90.00
_cell.angle_gamma   90.00
#
_symmetry.space_group_name_H-M   'P 1'
#
loop_
_entity.id
_entity.type
_entity.pdbx_description
1 polymer ?
#
loop_
_entity_poly.entity_id
_entity_poly.type
_entity_poly.pdbx_seq_one_letter_code
_entity_poly.pdbx_strand_id
1 'polypeptide(L)'
;MKAKQIAIIGASYLQLPLIEKAKEMGYTTHVFAWAADDVGEKEADYFYPISIVEKDKILEKCREIGICGICSIASDLASITVNYVANALSLPGNSMETALKSTNKHEMRKAFEAAGDPSPKSILVTDPDAADCLDVVFPVIVKPTDRSGSRGIFKIERKEDLKSAILSAMESGFEHKALVEEYVDGKEYSVEFISYHGEHHFLAMTLKYTTGAPNFIETGHLEPAPVDEGTLYSVINVVRHALDTLGITDGASHSEIKISEDGTIKIIEIGGRMGGDCIGSDLVRLSTGYDYVRMVIQVACGIEPDFEKVCPPHPAGCRFIFSQADIDELSKIQKEDPDKIIKVVDYHPEMIGHITDSSNRAGCYIFRV
;
A
#
# COMPACT_ATOMS: atom_id res chain seq x y z
N MET A 1 29.43 -14.46 -14.74
CA MET A 1 28.20 -15.17 -14.33
C MET A 1 27.05 -14.57 -15.12
N LYS A 2 26.06 -15.34 -15.56
CA LYS A 2 24.85 -14.75 -16.14
C LYS A 2 24.14 -13.94 -15.06
N ALA A 3 23.64 -12.74 -15.41
CA ALA A 3 22.81 -11.95 -14.49
C ALA A 3 21.60 -12.77 -14.03
N LYS A 4 21.24 -12.64 -12.74
CA LYS A 4 20.04 -13.31 -12.20
C LYS A 4 18.81 -12.61 -12.76
N GLN A 5 17.78 -13.39 -13.09
CA GLN A 5 16.54 -12.90 -13.69
C GLN A 5 15.51 -12.65 -12.59
N ILE A 6 14.88 -11.46 -12.55
CA ILE A 6 13.83 -11.14 -11.60
C ILE A 6 12.55 -10.69 -12.33
N ALA A 7 11.40 -11.16 -11.88
CA ALA A 7 10.11 -10.70 -12.38
C ALA A 7 9.55 -9.57 -11.50
N ILE A 8 9.03 -8.53 -12.13
CA ILE A 8 8.38 -7.40 -11.46
C ILE A 8 6.97 -7.23 -12.03
N ILE A 9 5.98 -7.15 -11.15
CA ILE A 9 4.58 -7.02 -11.53
C ILE A 9 4.13 -5.57 -11.35
N GLY A 10 3.76 -4.92 -12.47
CA GLY A 10 3.42 -3.51 -12.57
C GLY A 10 4.56 -2.68 -13.17
N ALA A 11 4.19 -1.60 -13.88
CA ALA A 11 5.12 -0.75 -14.63
C ALA A 11 4.87 0.76 -14.44
N SER A 12 3.96 1.15 -13.54
CA SER A 12 3.67 2.57 -13.31
C SER A 12 4.82 3.28 -12.58
N TYR A 13 4.70 4.59 -12.41
CA TYR A 13 5.66 5.38 -11.62
C TYR A 13 5.86 4.82 -10.19
N LEU A 14 4.85 4.12 -9.64
CA LEU A 14 4.93 3.49 -8.31
C LEU A 14 5.90 2.30 -8.28
N GLN A 15 6.02 1.54 -9.37
CA GLN A 15 6.95 0.41 -9.47
C GLN A 15 8.32 0.80 -10.03
N LEU A 16 8.47 1.99 -10.60
CA LEU A 16 9.73 2.46 -11.17
C LEU A 16 10.93 2.34 -10.19
N PRO A 17 10.81 2.74 -8.90
CA PRO A 17 11.91 2.57 -7.95
C PRO A 17 12.36 1.12 -7.76
N LEU A 18 11.43 0.16 -7.88
CA LEU A 18 11.74 -1.27 -7.78
C LEU A 18 12.52 -1.77 -9.01
N ILE A 19 12.12 -1.32 -10.21
CA ILE A 19 12.80 -1.67 -11.46
C ILE A 19 14.24 -1.13 -11.47
N GLU A 20 14.40 0.15 -11.15
CA GLU A 20 15.71 0.82 -11.07
C GLU A 20 16.61 0.13 -10.04
N LYS A 21 16.08 -0.16 -8.84
CA LYS A 21 16.86 -0.82 -7.78
C LYS A 21 17.27 -2.24 -8.17
N ALA A 22 16.40 -3.02 -8.81
CA ALA A 22 16.76 -4.35 -9.29
C ALA A 22 17.91 -4.30 -10.29
N LYS A 23 17.92 -3.35 -11.22
CA LYS A 23 19.02 -3.12 -12.17
C LYS A 23 20.30 -2.69 -11.46
N GLU A 24 20.21 -1.75 -10.49
CA GLU A 24 21.35 -1.32 -9.65
C GLU A 24 21.98 -2.52 -8.92
N MET A 25 21.16 -3.47 -8.45
CA MET A 25 21.61 -4.71 -7.81
C MET A 25 22.15 -5.77 -8.80
N GLY A 26 22.16 -5.48 -10.10
CA GLY A 26 22.70 -6.35 -11.14
C GLY A 26 21.76 -7.45 -11.60
N TYR A 27 20.47 -7.33 -11.35
CA TYR A 27 19.45 -8.23 -11.90
C TYR A 27 19.06 -7.80 -13.32
N THR A 28 18.69 -8.77 -14.14
CA THR A 28 17.96 -8.52 -15.38
C THR A 28 16.46 -8.48 -15.07
N THR A 29 15.80 -7.38 -15.39
CA THR A 29 14.41 -7.13 -15.04
C THR A 29 13.44 -7.59 -16.11
N HIS A 30 12.43 -8.38 -15.72
CA HIS A 30 11.32 -8.84 -16.54
C HIS A 30 10.02 -8.26 -15.99
N VAL A 31 9.51 -7.21 -16.62
CA VAL A 31 8.37 -6.44 -16.14
C VAL A 31 7.09 -6.85 -16.85
N PHE A 32 6.02 -7.08 -16.09
CA PHE A 32 4.71 -7.50 -16.57
C PHE A 32 3.64 -6.47 -16.21
N ALA A 33 3.00 -5.88 -17.19
CA ALA A 33 1.88 -4.96 -17.02
C ALA A 33 1.07 -4.88 -18.32
N TRP A 34 -0.05 -4.19 -18.31
CA TRP A 34 -0.62 -3.78 -19.60
C TRP A 34 0.27 -2.74 -20.27
N ALA A 35 0.23 -2.70 -21.61
CA ALA A 35 0.89 -1.66 -22.38
C ALA A 35 0.09 -0.35 -22.24
N ALA A 36 0.62 0.59 -21.48
CA ALA A 36 0.02 1.89 -21.19
C ALA A 36 0.98 3.08 -21.47
N ASP A 37 2.15 2.79 -22.06
CA ASP A 37 3.26 3.73 -22.25
C ASP A 37 3.83 4.25 -20.90
N ASP A 38 3.71 3.46 -19.85
CA ASP A 38 4.20 3.75 -18.52
C ASP A 38 5.75 3.87 -18.47
N VAL A 39 6.24 4.61 -17.49
CA VAL A 39 7.69 4.84 -17.30
C VAL A 39 8.46 3.55 -17.05
N GLY A 40 7.87 2.59 -16.31
CA GLY A 40 8.50 1.31 -16.03
C GLY A 40 8.61 0.40 -17.25
N GLU A 41 7.77 0.57 -18.29
CA GLU A 41 7.91 -0.16 -19.55
C GLU A 41 9.22 0.19 -20.25
N LYS A 42 9.57 1.48 -20.22
CA LYS A 42 10.77 2.02 -20.86
C LYS A 42 12.04 1.69 -20.08
N GLU A 43 11.92 1.58 -18.76
CA GLU A 43 13.05 1.30 -17.87
C GLU A 43 13.39 -0.19 -17.78
N ALA A 44 12.43 -1.10 -18.04
CA ALA A 44 12.61 -2.54 -17.99
C ALA A 44 13.64 -3.05 -19.01
N ASP A 45 14.47 -4.05 -18.62
CA ASP A 45 15.30 -4.77 -19.62
C ASP A 45 14.43 -5.56 -20.59
N TYR A 46 13.35 -6.18 -20.07
CA TYR A 46 12.34 -6.89 -20.85
C TYR A 46 10.94 -6.52 -20.34
N PHE A 47 10.11 -5.99 -21.23
CA PHE A 47 8.71 -5.69 -20.93
C PHE A 47 7.80 -6.70 -21.62
N TYR A 48 6.79 -7.20 -20.89
CA TYR A 48 5.78 -8.13 -21.40
C TYR A 48 4.40 -7.49 -21.21
N PRO A 49 3.66 -7.22 -22.31
CA PRO A 49 2.32 -6.63 -22.27
C PRO A 49 1.27 -7.67 -21.82
N ILE A 50 1.43 -8.19 -20.61
CA ILE A 50 0.54 -9.16 -19.97
C ILE A 50 -0.03 -8.49 -18.72
N SER A 51 -1.36 -8.40 -18.63
CA SER A 51 -2.04 -7.79 -17.50
C SER A 51 -1.62 -8.45 -16.18
N ILE A 52 -1.42 -7.64 -15.15
CA ILE A 52 -1.03 -8.09 -13.81
C ILE A 52 -1.99 -9.13 -13.19
N VAL A 53 -3.22 -9.26 -13.69
CA VAL A 53 -4.20 -10.25 -13.23
C VAL A 53 -4.18 -11.56 -14.06
N GLU A 54 -3.45 -11.61 -15.18
CA GLU A 54 -3.32 -12.79 -16.02
C GLU A 54 -2.22 -13.74 -15.46
N LYS A 55 -2.40 -14.14 -14.22
CA LYS A 55 -1.40 -14.86 -13.41
C LYS A 55 -0.87 -16.13 -14.06
N ASP A 56 -1.70 -16.88 -14.82
CA ASP A 56 -1.29 -18.12 -15.49
C ASP A 56 -0.33 -17.84 -16.64
N LYS A 57 -0.57 -16.80 -17.44
CA LYS A 57 0.33 -16.38 -18.53
C LYS A 57 1.66 -15.87 -17.97
N ILE A 58 1.60 -15.12 -16.88
CA ILE A 58 2.80 -14.62 -16.18
C ILE A 58 3.60 -15.80 -15.64
N LEU A 59 2.96 -16.77 -14.99
CA LEU A 59 3.61 -17.99 -14.48
C LEU A 59 4.32 -18.76 -15.59
N GLU A 60 3.66 -18.99 -16.74
CA GLU A 60 4.24 -19.69 -17.88
C GLU A 60 5.51 -18.97 -18.36
N LYS A 61 5.43 -17.64 -18.54
CA LYS A 61 6.56 -16.84 -18.98
C LYS A 61 7.69 -16.81 -17.94
N CYS A 62 7.39 -16.68 -16.65
CA CYS A 62 8.37 -16.73 -15.58
C CYS A 62 9.12 -18.08 -15.53
N ARG A 63 8.40 -19.19 -15.82
CA ARG A 63 8.99 -20.53 -15.91
C ARG A 63 9.96 -20.65 -17.09
N GLU A 64 9.59 -20.10 -18.27
CA GLU A 64 10.46 -20.06 -19.46
C GLU A 64 11.75 -19.26 -19.20
N ILE A 65 11.63 -18.12 -18.51
CA ILE A 65 12.75 -17.24 -18.20
C ILE A 65 13.68 -17.88 -17.17
N GLY A 66 13.14 -18.63 -16.20
CA GLY A 66 13.88 -19.19 -15.09
C GLY A 66 14.24 -18.10 -14.06
N ILE A 67 13.23 -17.35 -13.60
CA ILE A 67 13.41 -16.28 -12.61
C ILE A 67 13.92 -16.81 -11.29
N CYS A 68 14.67 -16.00 -10.53
CA CYS A 68 15.13 -16.32 -9.17
C CYS A 68 14.31 -15.62 -8.08
N GLY A 69 13.39 -14.75 -8.45
CA GLY A 69 12.50 -14.03 -7.55
C GLY A 69 11.42 -13.30 -8.34
N ILE A 70 10.32 -12.99 -7.66
CA ILE A 70 9.22 -12.19 -8.19
C ILE A 70 8.72 -11.23 -7.11
N CYS A 71 8.50 -9.97 -7.44
CA CYS A 71 8.03 -8.96 -6.48
C CYS A 71 7.19 -7.87 -7.15
N SER A 72 6.54 -7.08 -6.31
CA SER A 72 5.87 -5.83 -6.65
C SER A 72 5.83 -4.92 -5.44
N ILE A 73 5.54 -3.64 -5.65
CA ILE A 73 5.29 -2.65 -4.60
C ILE A 73 4.01 -1.87 -4.94
N ALA A 74 3.38 -1.28 -3.93
CA ALA A 74 2.26 -0.34 -4.06
C ALA A 74 0.99 -0.89 -4.76
N SER A 75 0.84 -2.19 -4.92
CA SER A 75 -0.33 -2.78 -5.61
C SER A 75 -0.79 -4.09 -4.97
N ASP A 76 -1.99 -4.08 -4.39
CA ASP A 76 -2.61 -5.27 -3.79
C ASP A 76 -2.97 -6.32 -4.85
N LEU A 77 -3.46 -5.90 -6.01
CA LEU A 77 -3.73 -6.82 -7.13
C LEU A 77 -2.46 -7.51 -7.63
N ALA A 78 -1.36 -6.77 -7.72
CA ALA A 78 -0.09 -7.36 -8.12
C ALA A 78 0.43 -8.37 -7.09
N SER A 79 0.20 -8.13 -5.78
CA SER A 79 0.64 -9.04 -4.71
C SER A 79 0.00 -10.43 -4.82
N ILE A 80 -1.25 -10.53 -5.28
CA ILE A 80 -1.91 -11.81 -5.54
C ILE A 80 -1.14 -12.60 -6.61
N THR A 81 -0.78 -11.96 -7.71
CA THR A 81 -0.03 -12.59 -8.81
C THR A 81 1.39 -12.93 -8.39
N VAL A 82 2.06 -12.05 -7.63
CA VAL A 82 3.39 -12.32 -7.05
C VAL A 82 3.35 -13.63 -6.24
N ASN A 83 2.45 -13.73 -5.27
CA ASN A 83 2.35 -14.91 -4.41
C ASN A 83 1.92 -16.17 -5.18
N TYR A 84 1.02 -16.04 -6.15
CA TYR A 84 0.61 -17.17 -7.01
C TYR A 84 1.80 -17.75 -7.78
N VAL A 85 2.58 -16.91 -8.44
CA VAL A 85 3.76 -17.33 -9.21
C VAL A 85 4.86 -17.85 -8.31
N ALA A 86 5.14 -17.16 -7.18
CA ALA A 86 6.14 -17.58 -6.22
C ALA A 86 5.85 -18.99 -5.68
N ASN A 87 4.61 -19.26 -5.24
CA ASN A 87 4.20 -20.59 -4.76
C ASN A 87 4.37 -21.67 -5.86
N ALA A 88 3.93 -21.38 -7.11
CA ALA A 88 3.99 -22.33 -8.21
C ALA A 88 5.42 -22.65 -8.66
N LEU A 89 6.39 -21.75 -8.40
CA LEU A 89 7.80 -21.92 -8.74
C LEU A 89 8.69 -22.26 -7.53
N SER A 90 8.09 -22.45 -6.34
CA SER A 90 8.81 -22.67 -5.07
C SER A 90 9.82 -21.56 -4.78
N LEU A 91 9.47 -20.32 -5.09
CA LEU A 91 10.21 -19.11 -4.75
C LEU A 91 9.69 -18.55 -3.40
N PRO A 92 10.46 -17.70 -2.71
CA PRO A 92 10.01 -17.01 -1.51
C PRO A 92 8.76 -16.17 -1.77
N GLY A 93 7.82 -16.21 -0.82
CA GLY A 93 6.56 -15.47 -0.86
C GLY A 93 5.57 -16.05 0.13
N ASN A 94 4.44 -15.38 0.27
CA ASN A 94 3.39 -15.78 1.19
C ASN A 94 2.43 -16.80 0.56
N SER A 95 1.71 -17.55 1.39
CA SER A 95 0.69 -18.50 0.92
C SER A 95 -0.46 -17.78 0.20
N MET A 96 -1.24 -18.51 -0.62
CA MET A 96 -2.43 -17.94 -1.25
C MET A 96 -3.54 -17.62 -0.24
N GLU A 97 -3.56 -18.29 0.91
CA GLU A 97 -4.43 -17.94 2.03
C GLU A 97 -4.04 -16.59 2.63
N THR A 98 -2.75 -16.37 2.87
CA THR A 98 -2.20 -15.07 3.32
C THR A 98 -2.47 -13.97 2.30
N ALA A 99 -2.27 -14.23 1.00
CA ALA A 99 -2.58 -13.29 -0.06
C ALA A 99 -4.08 -12.89 -0.04
N LEU A 100 -4.98 -13.85 0.17
CA LEU A 100 -6.41 -13.57 0.30
C LEU A 100 -6.72 -12.73 1.55
N LYS A 101 -6.20 -13.11 2.72
CA LYS A 101 -6.41 -12.38 3.98
C LYS A 101 -5.86 -10.95 3.94
N SER A 102 -4.78 -10.70 3.20
CA SER A 102 -4.16 -9.38 3.07
C SER A 102 -4.67 -8.52 1.91
N THR A 103 -5.62 -9.01 1.11
CA THR A 103 -6.21 -8.26 -0.01
C THR A 103 -7.74 -8.20 0.03
N ASN A 104 -8.41 -9.15 0.70
CA ASN A 104 -9.84 -9.13 0.90
C ASN A 104 -10.19 -8.68 2.33
N LYS A 105 -10.83 -7.52 2.45
CA LYS A 105 -11.13 -6.88 3.74
C LYS A 105 -12.04 -7.72 4.63
N HIS A 106 -12.94 -8.52 4.06
CA HIS A 106 -13.81 -9.42 4.84
C HIS A 106 -13.00 -10.57 5.47
N GLU A 107 -12.16 -11.23 4.68
CA GLU A 107 -11.32 -12.32 5.19
C GLU A 107 -10.30 -11.81 6.21
N MET A 108 -9.79 -10.60 6.00
CA MET A 108 -8.93 -9.90 6.97
C MET A 108 -9.66 -9.66 8.31
N ARG A 109 -10.89 -9.13 8.28
CA ARG A 109 -11.69 -8.91 9.50
C ARG A 109 -11.98 -10.20 10.26
N LYS A 110 -12.33 -11.28 9.55
CA LYS A 110 -12.54 -12.60 10.15
C LYS A 110 -11.28 -13.12 10.87
N ALA A 111 -10.11 -12.95 10.24
CA ALA A 111 -8.86 -13.37 10.84
C ALA A 111 -8.57 -12.55 12.11
N PHE A 112 -8.71 -11.23 12.07
CA PHE A 112 -8.49 -10.35 13.23
C PHE A 112 -9.48 -10.63 14.36
N GLU A 113 -10.76 -10.81 14.07
CA GLU A 113 -11.77 -11.14 15.08
C GLU A 113 -11.45 -12.47 15.77
N ALA A 114 -11.07 -13.50 15.01
CA ALA A 114 -10.73 -14.81 15.54
C ALA A 114 -9.46 -14.79 16.43
N ALA A 115 -8.49 -13.93 16.13
CA ALA A 115 -7.25 -13.79 16.88
C ALA A 115 -7.32 -12.74 18.01
N GLY A 116 -8.38 -11.93 18.05
CA GLY A 116 -8.52 -10.84 19.01
C GLY A 116 -7.73 -9.57 18.67
N ASP A 117 -7.32 -9.41 17.40
CA ASP A 117 -6.65 -8.19 16.93
C ASP A 117 -7.61 -6.99 16.94
N PRO A 118 -7.16 -5.81 17.36
CA PRO A 118 -8.01 -4.63 17.45
C PRO A 118 -8.35 -4.08 16.06
N SER A 119 -9.52 -4.41 15.53
CA SER A 119 -10.03 -3.92 14.25
C SER A 119 -11.48 -3.44 14.37
N PRO A 120 -12.01 -2.66 13.42
CA PRO A 120 -13.42 -2.28 13.42
C PRO A 120 -14.33 -3.50 13.39
N LYS A 121 -15.45 -3.44 14.11
CA LYS A 121 -16.55 -4.40 13.92
C LYS A 121 -17.07 -4.27 12.49
N SER A 122 -17.32 -5.40 11.82
CA SER A 122 -17.62 -5.44 10.40
C SER A 122 -18.73 -6.42 10.09
N ILE A 123 -19.63 -6.02 9.21
CA ILE A 123 -20.73 -6.86 8.70
C ILE A 123 -20.57 -6.97 7.18
N LEU A 124 -20.50 -8.21 6.67
CA LEU A 124 -20.54 -8.47 5.23
C LEU A 124 -21.97 -8.34 4.72
N VAL A 125 -22.13 -7.56 3.64
CA VAL A 125 -23.41 -7.39 2.96
C VAL A 125 -23.27 -7.87 1.51
N THR A 126 -24.10 -8.84 1.15
CA THR A 126 -24.19 -9.43 -0.19
C THR A 126 -25.51 -9.10 -0.90
N ASP A 127 -26.47 -8.54 -0.17
CA ASP A 127 -27.77 -8.08 -0.66
C ASP A 127 -28.03 -6.69 -0.08
N PRO A 128 -28.16 -5.64 -0.91
CA PRO A 128 -28.41 -4.28 -0.44
C PRO A 128 -29.76 -4.12 0.28
N ASP A 129 -30.72 -5.02 0.06
CA ASP A 129 -32.00 -5.00 0.76
C ASP A 129 -31.88 -5.38 2.25
N ALA A 130 -30.75 -5.97 2.65
CA ALA A 130 -30.45 -6.22 4.05
C ALA A 130 -30.18 -4.95 4.86
N ALA A 131 -29.97 -3.79 4.23
CA ALA A 131 -29.64 -2.50 4.89
C ALA A 131 -30.63 -2.14 6.00
N ASP A 132 -31.90 -2.38 5.78
CA ASP A 132 -32.99 -2.05 6.74
C ASP A 132 -32.95 -2.88 8.03
N CYS A 133 -32.33 -4.08 7.96
CA CYS A 133 -32.25 -5.03 9.07
C CYS A 133 -30.90 -5.00 9.81
N LEU A 134 -29.93 -4.19 9.35
CA LEU A 134 -28.61 -4.10 10.00
C LEU A 134 -28.72 -3.36 11.34
N ASP A 135 -28.22 -4.01 12.40
CA ASP A 135 -28.08 -3.41 13.73
C ASP A 135 -26.68 -2.78 13.85
N VAL A 136 -26.59 -1.49 13.51
CA VAL A 136 -25.35 -0.72 13.50
C VAL A 136 -25.51 0.62 14.21
N VAL A 137 -24.41 1.09 14.82
CA VAL A 137 -24.36 2.41 15.46
C VAL A 137 -23.69 3.38 14.50
N PHE A 138 -24.42 4.44 14.13
CA PHE A 138 -23.88 5.49 13.23
C PHE A 138 -22.95 6.46 13.98
N PRO A 139 -21.93 7.03 13.28
CA PRO A 139 -21.61 6.82 11.88
C PRO A 139 -20.99 5.45 11.59
N VAL A 140 -21.14 4.96 10.36
CA VAL A 140 -20.47 3.74 9.86
C VAL A 140 -19.67 4.04 8.60
N ILE A 141 -18.71 3.15 8.27
CA ILE A 141 -18.04 3.12 6.97
C ILE A 141 -18.66 2.01 6.13
N VAL A 142 -18.99 2.35 4.88
CA VAL A 142 -19.39 1.39 3.85
C VAL A 142 -18.31 1.35 2.77
N LYS A 143 -17.79 0.16 2.44
CA LYS A 143 -16.71 0.00 1.46
C LYS A 143 -16.78 -1.37 0.76
N PRO A 144 -16.23 -1.52 -0.47
CA PRO A 144 -16.10 -2.82 -1.12
C PRO A 144 -15.12 -3.73 -0.38
N THR A 145 -15.24 -5.06 -0.57
CA THR A 145 -14.36 -6.05 0.06
C THR A 145 -12.96 -6.08 -0.55
N ASP A 146 -12.80 -5.67 -1.81
CA ASP A 146 -11.66 -6.00 -2.67
C ASP A 146 -11.11 -4.82 -3.50
N ARG A 147 -11.26 -3.60 -3.01
CA ARG A 147 -10.72 -2.38 -3.66
C ARG A 147 -9.74 -1.65 -2.75
N SER A 148 -8.75 -1.00 -3.37
CA SER A 148 -7.76 -0.13 -2.73
C SER A 148 -7.84 1.30 -3.28
N GLY A 149 -7.09 2.25 -2.68
CA GLY A 149 -7.00 3.64 -3.13
C GLY A 149 -8.26 4.44 -2.89
N SER A 150 -8.91 4.28 -1.73
CA SER A 150 -10.09 5.03 -1.27
C SER A 150 -11.31 4.96 -2.19
N ARG A 151 -11.38 3.99 -3.12
CA ARG A 151 -12.48 3.84 -4.08
C ARG A 151 -13.69 3.15 -3.48
N GLY A 152 -14.86 3.79 -3.59
CA GLY A 152 -16.11 3.24 -3.12
C GLY A 152 -16.24 3.21 -1.58
N ILE A 153 -15.56 4.11 -0.87
CA ILE A 153 -15.61 4.25 0.59
C ILE A 153 -16.53 5.40 0.93
N PHE A 154 -17.50 5.16 1.81
CA PHE A 154 -18.48 6.14 2.24
C PHE A 154 -18.61 6.17 3.76
N LYS A 155 -18.56 7.37 4.36
CA LYS A 155 -18.97 7.58 5.75
C LYS A 155 -20.45 7.90 5.78
N ILE A 156 -21.22 7.10 6.47
CA ILE A 156 -22.67 7.20 6.54
C ILE A 156 -23.09 7.60 7.95
N GLU A 157 -23.79 8.73 8.04
CA GLU A 157 -24.24 9.33 9.30
C GLU A 157 -25.67 8.92 9.66
N ARG A 158 -26.47 8.48 8.68
CA ARG A 158 -27.90 8.21 8.85
C ARG A 158 -28.32 6.95 8.12
N LYS A 159 -29.33 6.26 8.68
CA LYS A 159 -29.85 5.00 8.16
C LYS A 159 -30.40 5.13 6.72
N GLU A 160 -31.01 6.27 6.41
CA GLU A 160 -31.61 6.52 5.09
C GLU A 160 -30.63 6.46 3.94
N ASP A 161 -29.34 6.79 4.21
CA ASP A 161 -28.29 6.83 3.20
C ASP A 161 -27.57 5.47 3.04
N LEU A 162 -27.81 4.51 3.96
CA LEU A 162 -27.05 3.25 4.07
C LEU A 162 -27.21 2.37 2.83
N LYS A 163 -28.44 2.16 2.36
CA LYS A 163 -28.73 1.28 1.22
C LYS A 163 -28.08 1.78 -0.07
N SER A 164 -28.12 3.09 -0.33
CA SER A 164 -27.48 3.67 -1.52
C SER A 164 -25.94 3.54 -1.48
N ALA A 165 -25.36 3.72 -0.29
CA ALA A 165 -23.92 3.54 -0.11
C ALA A 165 -23.48 2.08 -0.30
N ILE A 166 -24.26 1.11 0.20
CA ILE A 166 -24.00 -0.32 -0.02
C ILE A 166 -24.02 -0.65 -1.51
N LEU A 167 -25.05 -0.19 -2.25
CA LEU A 167 -25.11 -0.37 -3.71
C LEU A 167 -23.89 0.18 -4.41
N SER A 168 -23.52 1.42 -4.12
CA SER A 168 -22.35 2.08 -4.73
C SER A 168 -21.03 1.37 -4.39
N ALA A 169 -20.88 0.88 -3.15
CA ALA A 169 -19.70 0.11 -2.77
C ALA A 169 -19.64 -1.25 -3.49
N MET A 170 -20.78 -1.95 -3.62
CA MET A 170 -20.85 -3.21 -4.36
C MET A 170 -20.54 -3.03 -5.85
N GLU A 171 -21.03 -1.96 -6.47
CA GLU A 171 -20.72 -1.63 -7.87
C GLU A 171 -19.24 -1.31 -8.09
N SER A 172 -18.60 -0.73 -7.07
CA SER A 172 -17.17 -0.39 -7.13
C SER A 172 -16.23 -1.61 -6.97
N GLY A 173 -16.72 -2.69 -6.35
CA GLY A 173 -15.96 -3.91 -6.07
C GLY A 173 -16.01 -4.93 -7.21
N PHE A 174 -14.99 -5.78 -7.30
CA PHE A 174 -14.97 -6.91 -8.26
C PHE A 174 -15.87 -8.06 -7.81
N GLU A 175 -15.97 -8.30 -6.50
CA GLU A 175 -16.83 -9.34 -5.92
C GLU A 175 -18.30 -8.92 -5.78
N HIS A 176 -18.61 -7.65 -6.01
CA HIS A 176 -19.94 -7.07 -5.80
C HIS A 176 -20.47 -7.31 -4.38
N LYS A 177 -19.60 -7.17 -3.38
CA LYS A 177 -19.90 -7.27 -1.96
C LYS A 177 -19.43 -6.01 -1.24
N ALA A 178 -20.12 -5.66 -0.16
CA ALA A 178 -19.77 -4.52 0.67
C ALA A 178 -19.54 -4.93 2.13
N LEU A 179 -18.72 -4.16 2.83
CA LEU A 179 -18.62 -4.16 4.29
C LEU A 179 -19.31 -2.92 4.84
N VAL A 180 -20.05 -3.12 5.92
CA VAL A 180 -20.53 -2.05 6.80
C VAL A 180 -19.74 -2.18 8.10
N GLU A 181 -18.91 -1.17 8.40
CA GLU A 181 -17.97 -1.20 9.51
C GLU A 181 -18.23 -0.08 10.52
N GLU A 182 -17.85 -0.33 11.77
CA GLU A 182 -17.70 0.69 12.80
C GLU A 182 -16.84 1.85 12.27
N TYR A 183 -17.30 3.09 12.41
CA TYR A 183 -16.45 4.25 12.13
C TYR A 183 -15.42 4.41 13.24
N VAL A 184 -14.16 4.34 12.88
CA VAL A 184 -13.06 4.59 13.81
C VAL A 184 -12.61 6.03 13.65
N ASP A 185 -12.73 6.81 14.72
CA ASP A 185 -12.19 8.15 14.78
C ASP A 185 -10.68 8.12 15.11
N GLY A 186 -10.01 9.26 14.96
CA GLY A 186 -8.60 9.40 15.29
C GLY A 186 -7.70 9.70 14.10
N LYS A 187 -6.41 9.91 14.41
CA LYS A 187 -5.39 10.15 13.39
C LYS A 187 -5.04 8.86 12.69
N GLU A 188 -4.80 8.96 11.39
CA GLU A 188 -4.43 7.83 10.55
C GLU A 188 -2.92 7.75 10.37
N TYR A 189 -2.40 6.53 10.49
CA TYR A 189 -0.99 6.23 10.33
C TYR A 189 -0.81 5.01 9.44
N SER A 190 0.36 4.90 8.82
CA SER A 190 0.82 3.65 8.27
C SER A 190 2.08 3.15 8.97
N VAL A 191 2.26 1.84 8.96
CA VAL A 191 3.38 1.16 9.61
C VAL A 191 3.99 0.17 8.64
N GLU A 192 5.29 0.35 8.36
CA GLU A 192 6.03 -0.46 7.40
C GLU A 192 6.87 -1.50 8.13
N PHE A 193 6.77 -2.76 7.69
CA PHE A 193 7.59 -3.86 8.14
C PHE A 193 8.20 -4.60 6.96
N ILE A 194 9.36 -5.22 7.19
CA ILE A 194 9.91 -6.28 6.34
C ILE A 194 9.91 -7.58 7.13
N SER A 195 9.37 -8.62 6.52
CA SER A 195 9.28 -9.96 7.11
C SER A 195 10.21 -10.91 6.36
N TYR A 196 10.87 -11.78 7.10
CA TYR A 196 11.73 -12.83 6.55
C TYR A 196 11.64 -14.09 7.44
N HIS A 197 11.16 -15.18 6.83
CA HIS A 197 10.92 -16.46 7.53
C HIS A 197 10.06 -16.34 8.79
N GLY A 198 9.06 -15.44 8.79
CA GLY A 198 8.16 -15.20 9.91
C GLY A 198 8.72 -14.26 10.98
N GLU A 199 9.92 -13.74 10.83
CA GLU A 199 10.43 -12.66 11.68
C GLU A 199 10.05 -11.32 11.10
N HIS A 200 9.36 -10.47 11.89
CA HIS A 200 8.84 -9.16 11.48
C HIS A 200 9.70 -8.03 12.03
N HIS A 201 10.36 -7.29 11.15
CA HIS A 201 11.22 -6.17 11.49
C HIS A 201 10.51 -4.84 11.17
N PHE A 202 10.24 -4.06 12.22
CA PHE A 202 9.70 -2.71 12.08
C PHE A 202 10.71 -1.80 11.37
N LEU A 203 10.23 -1.03 10.39
CA LEU A 203 11.04 -0.05 9.68
C LEU A 203 10.64 1.38 10.02
N ALA A 204 9.36 1.74 9.81
CA ALA A 204 8.90 3.11 9.97
C ALA A 204 7.42 3.20 10.32
N MET A 205 7.04 4.34 10.90
CA MET A 205 5.64 4.75 11.11
C MET A 205 5.45 6.14 10.51
N THR A 206 4.43 6.28 9.68
CA THR A 206 4.11 7.50 8.93
C THR A 206 2.78 8.08 9.41
N LEU A 207 2.72 9.38 9.67
CA LEU A 207 1.45 10.09 9.84
C LEU A 207 0.86 10.40 8.48
N LYS A 208 -0.41 10.00 8.25
CA LYS A 208 -1.15 10.25 7.03
C LYS A 208 -2.08 11.45 7.20
N TYR A 209 -2.08 12.35 6.25
CA TYR A 209 -3.04 13.44 6.13
C TYR A 209 -4.01 13.14 5.00
N THR A 210 -5.31 13.32 5.25
CA THR A 210 -6.36 13.07 4.26
C THR A 210 -7.31 14.27 4.15
N THR A 211 -8.09 14.30 3.07
CA THR A 211 -9.19 15.28 2.93
C THR A 211 -10.31 15.07 3.96
N GLY A 212 -10.34 13.91 4.63
CA GLY A 212 -11.50 13.48 5.40
C GLY A 212 -12.68 13.12 4.51
N ALA A 213 -13.86 12.95 5.16
CA ALA A 213 -15.10 12.66 4.42
C ALA A 213 -15.43 13.82 3.45
N PRO A 214 -16.00 13.54 2.27
CA PRO A 214 -16.53 12.24 1.84
C PRO A 214 -15.48 11.34 1.15
N ASN A 215 -14.35 11.84 0.70
CA ASN A 215 -13.50 11.15 -0.27
C ASN A 215 -12.29 10.44 0.34
N PHE A 216 -11.83 10.84 1.54
CA PHE A 216 -10.69 10.27 2.26
C PHE A 216 -9.40 10.15 1.41
N ILE A 217 -9.15 11.13 0.51
CA ILE A 217 -7.97 11.13 -0.36
C ILE A 217 -6.77 11.62 0.45
N GLU A 218 -5.65 10.94 0.37
CA GLU A 218 -4.40 11.34 1.02
C GLU A 218 -3.88 12.65 0.44
N THR A 219 -3.60 13.62 1.32
CA THR A 219 -3.08 14.96 0.98
C THR A 219 -1.60 15.09 1.30
N GLY A 220 -1.06 14.21 2.12
CA GLY A 220 0.36 14.20 2.46
C GLY A 220 0.71 13.19 3.53
N HIS A 221 2.02 13.03 3.75
CA HIS A 221 2.62 12.10 4.69
C HIS A 221 3.76 12.77 5.43
N LEU A 222 3.98 12.36 6.68
CA LEU A 222 5.09 12.82 7.51
C LEU A 222 5.74 11.61 8.19
N GLU A 223 7.04 11.44 8.00
CA GLU A 223 7.81 10.35 8.58
C GLU A 223 9.15 10.85 9.16
N PRO A 224 9.51 10.43 10.39
CA PRO A 224 8.74 9.56 11.27
C PRO A 224 7.48 10.24 11.82
N ALA A 225 6.46 9.43 12.14
CA ALA A 225 5.24 9.93 12.78
C ALA A 225 5.57 10.55 14.15
N PRO A 226 5.01 11.73 14.48
CA PRO A 226 5.28 12.40 15.75
C PRO A 226 4.44 11.78 16.89
N VAL A 227 4.83 10.59 17.33
CA VAL A 227 4.24 9.87 18.47
C VAL A 227 5.29 9.63 19.55
N ASP A 228 4.86 9.43 20.79
CA ASP A 228 5.77 9.05 21.88
C ASP A 228 6.22 7.59 21.77
N GLU A 229 7.31 7.25 22.47
CA GLU A 229 7.91 5.91 22.43
C GLU A 229 6.95 4.81 22.91
N GLY A 230 6.11 5.10 23.91
CA GLY A 230 5.13 4.14 24.44
C GLY A 230 4.03 3.81 23.42
N THR A 231 3.53 4.83 22.75
CA THR A 231 2.57 4.68 21.64
C THR A 231 3.21 3.89 20.50
N LEU A 232 4.43 4.23 20.09
CA LEU A 232 5.14 3.51 19.02
C LEU A 232 5.36 2.04 19.39
N TYR A 233 5.78 1.75 20.61
CA TYR A 233 5.97 0.37 21.08
C TYR A 233 4.66 -0.43 21.03
N SER A 234 3.55 0.18 21.46
CA SER A 234 2.23 -0.45 21.43
C SER A 234 1.79 -0.76 20.00
N VAL A 235 1.97 0.20 19.07
CA VAL A 235 1.67 0.03 17.65
C VAL A 235 2.49 -1.11 17.04
N ILE A 236 3.80 -1.15 17.29
CA ILE A 236 4.70 -2.20 16.77
C ILE A 236 4.21 -3.59 17.22
N ASN A 237 3.81 -3.75 18.48
CA ASN A 237 3.33 -5.04 18.99
C ASN A 237 1.98 -5.44 18.39
N VAL A 238 1.04 -4.50 18.28
CA VAL A 238 -0.27 -4.73 17.66
C VAL A 238 -0.11 -5.16 16.20
N VAL A 239 0.69 -4.42 15.43
CA VAL A 239 0.90 -4.73 14.01
C VAL A 239 1.65 -6.06 13.84
N ARG A 240 2.70 -6.32 14.63
CA ARG A 240 3.44 -7.58 14.58
C ARG A 240 2.53 -8.78 14.80
N HIS A 241 1.68 -8.75 15.83
CA HIS A 241 0.71 -9.81 16.09
C HIS A 241 -0.28 -9.99 14.93
N ALA A 242 -0.74 -8.89 14.34
CA ALA A 242 -1.64 -8.95 13.19
C ALA A 242 -0.98 -9.51 11.92
N LEU A 243 0.34 -9.30 11.72
CA LEU A 243 1.09 -9.93 10.64
C LEU A 243 1.14 -11.45 10.81
N ASP A 244 1.38 -11.92 12.05
CA ASP A 244 1.29 -13.34 12.40
C ASP A 244 -0.11 -13.91 12.14
N THR A 245 -1.17 -13.19 12.53
CA THR A 245 -2.58 -13.56 12.30
C THR A 245 -2.91 -13.74 10.83
N LEU A 246 -2.40 -12.87 9.97
CA LEU A 246 -2.59 -12.98 8.52
C LEU A 246 -1.71 -14.07 7.90
N GLY A 247 -0.69 -14.53 8.61
CA GLY A 247 0.27 -15.53 8.15
C GLY A 247 1.29 -14.95 7.17
N ILE A 248 1.64 -13.67 7.31
CA ILE A 248 2.71 -13.06 6.53
C ILE A 248 4.04 -13.59 7.05
N THR A 249 4.84 -14.19 6.17
CA THR A 249 6.15 -14.76 6.52
C THR A 249 7.30 -14.08 5.78
N ASP A 250 7.06 -13.62 4.56
CA ASP A 250 8.11 -13.10 3.69
C ASP A 250 7.63 -11.85 2.92
N GLY A 251 8.51 -10.86 2.82
CA GLY A 251 8.26 -9.64 2.07
C GLY A 251 7.84 -8.44 2.92
N ALA A 252 7.51 -7.37 2.22
CA ALA A 252 7.06 -6.13 2.83
C ALA A 252 5.61 -6.20 3.29
N SER A 253 5.27 -5.39 4.29
CA SER A 253 3.87 -5.12 4.65
C SER A 253 3.65 -3.63 4.93
N HIS A 254 2.45 -3.17 4.60
CA HIS A 254 1.95 -1.83 4.83
C HIS A 254 0.68 -1.94 5.66
N SER A 255 0.71 -1.44 6.89
CA SER A 255 -0.40 -1.55 7.83
C SER A 255 -1.00 -0.18 8.09
N GLU A 256 -2.25 0.02 7.75
CA GLU A 256 -3.00 1.23 8.07
C GLU A 256 -3.69 1.07 9.41
N ILE A 257 -3.44 2.02 10.31
CA ILE A 257 -4.03 2.05 11.66
C ILE A 257 -4.62 3.41 11.95
N LYS A 258 -5.56 3.44 12.88
CA LYS A 258 -6.00 4.69 13.52
C LYS A 258 -5.72 4.65 15.01
N ILE A 259 -5.33 5.81 15.55
CA ILE A 259 -5.13 6.04 16.98
C ILE A 259 -6.09 7.12 17.41
N SER A 260 -7.06 6.77 18.24
CA SER A 260 -8.04 7.68 18.81
C SER A 260 -7.42 8.58 19.89
N GLU A 261 -8.11 9.63 20.31
CA GLU A 261 -7.62 10.57 21.34
C GLU A 261 -7.35 9.91 22.69
N ASP A 262 -8.06 8.83 23.02
CA ASP A 262 -7.86 8.04 24.24
C ASP A 262 -6.69 7.03 24.13
N GLY A 263 -5.98 7.01 23.00
CA GLY A 263 -4.87 6.10 22.74
C GLY A 263 -5.29 4.72 22.19
N THR A 264 -6.57 4.48 21.95
CA THR A 264 -7.04 3.20 21.37
C THR A 264 -6.53 3.05 19.94
N ILE A 265 -5.87 1.92 19.66
CA ILE A 265 -5.34 1.55 18.35
C ILE A 265 -6.33 0.62 17.66
N LYS A 266 -6.67 0.91 16.40
CA LYS A 266 -7.47 0.02 15.53
C LYS A 266 -6.75 -0.18 14.20
N ILE A 267 -6.65 -1.43 13.78
CA ILE A 267 -6.10 -1.81 12.46
C ILE A 267 -7.19 -1.62 11.41
N ILE A 268 -6.92 -0.76 10.43
CA ILE A 268 -7.86 -0.47 9.34
C ILE A 268 -7.66 -1.41 8.18
N GLU A 269 -6.40 -1.63 7.78
CA GLU A 269 -6.05 -2.54 6.68
C GLU A 269 -4.57 -2.95 6.79
N ILE A 270 -4.24 -4.17 6.34
CA ILE A 270 -2.86 -4.62 6.16
C ILE A 270 -2.71 -5.21 4.76
N GLY A 271 -1.87 -4.58 3.94
CA GLY A 271 -1.44 -5.14 2.67
C GLY A 271 -0.13 -5.91 2.82
N GLY A 272 -0.06 -7.14 2.32
CA GLY A 272 1.17 -7.94 2.25
C GLY A 272 2.09 -7.47 1.12
N ARG A 273 2.37 -6.18 1.09
CA ARG A 273 3.21 -5.49 0.11
C ARG A 273 3.68 -4.14 0.66
N MET A 274 4.75 -3.57 0.10
CA MET A 274 5.28 -2.26 0.46
C MET A 274 4.26 -1.14 0.19
N GLY A 275 4.20 -0.14 1.05
CA GLY A 275 3.36 1.04 0.88
C GLY A 275 3.65 1.80 -0.40
N GLY A 276 2.58 2.35 -1.00
CA GLY A 276 2.67 3.27 -2.14
C GLY A 276 2.92 4.72 -1.70
N ASP A 277 2.52 5.65 -2.57
CA ASP A 277 2.48 7.09 -2.26
C ASP A 277 3.80 7.63 -1.70
N CYS A 278 4.93 7.13 -2.24
CA CYS A 278 6.30 7.47 -1.83
C CYS A 278 6.67 7.05 -0.39
N ILE A 279 5.78 6.40 0.37
CA ILE A 279 6.08 5.98 1.74
C ILE A 279 7.22 4.96 1.72
N GLY A 280 7.03 3.79 1.12
CA GLY A 280 8.03 2.73 1.12
C GLY A 280 9.24 3.03 0.26
N SER A 281 9.05 3.66 -0.91
CA SER A 281 10.14 3.92 -1.87
C SER A 281 11.09 5.04 -1.45
N ASP A 282 10.56 6.07 -0.80
CA ASP A 282 11.30 7.31 -0.54
C ASP A 282 11.35 7.66 0.95
N LEU A 283 10.20 7.76 1.66
CA LEU A 283 10.16 8.26 3.04
C LEU A 283 10.87 7.34 4.02
N VAL A 284 10.66 6.01 3.94
CA VAL A 284 11.37 5.04 4.80
C VAL A 284 12.88 5.21 4.68
N ARG A 285 13.40 5.34 3.46
CA ARG A 285 14.83 5.54 3.25
C ARG A 285 15.33 6.85 3.85
N LEU A 286 14.58 7.94 3.66
CA LEU A 286 14.95 9.26 4.16
C LEU A 286 14.90 9.34 5.68
N SER A 287 13.88 8.79 6.31
CA SER A 287 13.65 8.92 7.75
C SER A 287 14.42 7.92 8.60
N THR A 288 14.78 6.76 8.03
CA THR A 288 15.43 5.67 8.77
C THR A 288 16.84 5.36 8.29
N GLY A 289 17.14 5.67 7.03
CA GLY A 289 18.37 5.28 6.34
C GLY A 289 18.32 3.89 5.72
N TYR A 290 17.26 3.09 5.91
CA TYR A 290 17.13 1.75 5.35
C TYR A 290 16.72 1.77 3.88
N ASP A 291 17.32 0.93 3.05
CA ASP A 291 16.93 0.74 1.65
C ASP A 291 15.82 -0.32 1.55
N TYR A 292 14.60 0.08 1.85
CA TYR A 292 13.45 -0.82 1.90
C TYR A 292 13.14 -1.48 0.55
N VAL A 293 13.33 -0.77 -0.56
CA VAL A 293 13.17 -1.35 -1.91
C VAL A 293 14.17 -2.47 -2.15
N ARG A 294 15.44 -2.29 -1.72
CA ARG A 294 16.47 -3.34 -1.75
C ARG A 294 16.06 -4.55 -0.92
N MET A 295 15.53 -4.33 0.30
CA MET A 295 15.06 -5.42 1.17
C MET A 295 13.96 -6.23 0.52
N VAL A 296 12.99 -5.61 -0.17
CA VAL A 296 11.92 -6.30 -0.92
C VAL A 296 12.52 -7.24 -1.98
N ILE A 297 13.52 -6.78 -2.73
CA ILE A 297 14.19 -7.59 -3.75
C ILE A 297 14.96 -8.74 -3.11
N GLN A 298 15.67 -8.47 -2.01
CA GLN A 298 16.44 -9.48 -1.28
C GLN A 298 15.52 -10.62 -0.81
N VAL A 299 14.45 -10.30 -0.10
CA VAL A 299 13.49 -11.31 0.40
C VAL A 299 12.87 -12.10 -0.76
N ALA A 300 12.43 -11.42 -1.84
CA ALA A 300 11.87 -12.09 -3.02
C ALA A 300 12.84 -13.07 -3.69
N CYS A 301 14.14 -12.88 -3.49
CA CYS A 301 15.21 -13.77 -3.99
C CYS A 301 15.76 -14.74 -2.93
N GLY A 302 15.13 -14.85 -1.74
CA GLY A 302 15.57 -15.72 -0.65
C GLY A 302 16.86 -15.26 0.03
N ILE A 303 17.10 -13.96 0.02
CA ILE A 303 18.27 -13.33 0.66
C ILE A 303 17.75 -12.60 1.90
N GLU A 304 18.42 -12.77 3.02
CA GLU A 304 18.14 -12.03 4.26
C GLU A 304 18.22 -10.51 4.01
N PRO A 305 17.22 -9.73 4.48
CA PRO A 305 17.21 -8.29 4.29
C PRO A 305 18.37 -7.62 5.03
N ASP A 306 19.03 -6.69 4.35
CA ASP A 306 20.18 -5.97 4.85
C ASP A 306 19.73 -4.69 5.57
N PHE A 307 20.00 -4.61 6.88
CA PHE A 307 19.65 -3.48 7.75
C PHE A 307 20.78 -2.43 7.86
N GLU A 308 21.80 -2.48 7.00
CA GLU A 308 22.80 -1.41 6.94
C GLU A 308 22.15 -0.11 6.43
N LYS A 309 22.42 0.99 7.12
CA LYS A 309 21.92 2.31 6.72
C LYS A 309 22.72 2.84 5.54
N VAL A 310 22.05 3.13 4.45
CA VAL A 310 22.66 3.64 3.22
C VAL A 310 22.78 5.17 3.17
N CYS A 311 22.12 5.87 4.08
CA CYS A 311 22.23 7.33 4.22
C CYS A 311 21.92 7.76 5.67
N PRO A 312 22.36 8.96 6.08
CA PRO A 312 21.95 9.53 7.37
C PRO A 312 20.44 9.77 7.41
N PRO A 313 19.73 9.31 8.46
CA PRO A 313 18.29 9.52 8.59
C PRO A 313 17.98 11.00 8.88
N HIS A 314 16.90 11.50 8.30
CA HIS A 314 16.31 12.80 8.59
C HIS A 314 14.79 12.77 8.36
N PRO A 315 13.99 13.51 9.14
CA PRO A 315 12.56 13.61 8.91
C PRO A 315 12.26 14.12 7.50
N ALA A 316 11.25 13.51 6.87
CA ALA A 316 10.81 13.87 5.53
C ALA A 316 9.29 13.80 5.41
N GLY A 317 8.74 14.53 4.46
CA GLY A 317 7.32 14.46 4.14
C GLY A 317 7.08 14.37 2.66
N CYS A 318 5.86 13.95 2.32
CA CYS A 318 5.32 13.98 0.99
C CYS A 318 4.07 14.86 0.99
N ARG A 319 3.90 15.73 0.00
CA ARG A 319 2.68 16.52 -0.20
C ARG A 319 2.15 16.30 -1.60
N PHE A 320 0.87 15.96 -1.68
CA PHE A 320 0.18 15.77 -2.95
C PHE A 320 -0.34 17.10 -3.48
N ILE A 321 -0.39 17.22 -4.80
CA ILE A 321 -0.80 18.44 -5.51
C ILE A 321 -2.26 18.27 -5.93
N PHE A 322 -3.12 19.16 -5.41
CA PHE A 322 -4.57 19.18 -5.66
C PHE A 322 -5.05 20.45 -6.33
N SER A 323 -4.31 21.54 -6.17
CA SER A 323 -4.76 22.88 -6.54
C SER A 323 -3.61 23.73 -7.09
N GLN A 324 -3.96 24.84 -7.73
CA GLN A 324 -2.99 25.83 -8.13
C GLN A 324 -2.20 26.36 -6.93
N ALA A 325 -2.83 26.48 -5.75
CA ALA A 325 -2.13 26.91 -4.53
C ALA A 325 -1.01 25.97 -4.11
N ASP A 326 -1.16 24.64 -4.31
CA ASP A 326 -0.09 23.67 -4.04
C ASP A 326 1.07 23.82 -5.02
N ILE A 327 0.79 24.13 -6.30
CA ILE A 327 1.82 24.43 -7.31
C ILE A 327 2.56 25.73 -6.95
N ASP A 328 1.83 26.76 -6.55
CA ASP A 328 2.41 28.04 -6.16
C ASP A 328 3.31 27.89 -4.91
N GLU A 329 2.88 27.06 -3.95
CA GLU A 329 3.67 26.73 -2.77
C GLU A 329 4.94 25.95 -3.14
N LEU A 330 4.84 24.91 -3.98
CA LEU A 330 6.01 24.18 -4.50
C LEU A 330 6.99 25.13 -5.18
N SER A 331 6.49 25.99 -6.07
CA SER A 331 7.31 26.95 -6.81
C SER A 331 7.99 27.97 -5.89
N LYS A 332 7.29 28.39 -4.82
CA LYS A 332 7.83 29.27 -3.79
C LYS A 332 8.97 28.58 -3.04
N ILE A 333 8.76 27.35 -2.57
CA ILE A 333 9.79 26.59 -1.85
C ILE A 333 11.02 26.38 -2.74
N GLN A 334 10.83 25.96 -4.00
CA GLN A 334 11.93 25.77 -4.95
C GLN A 334 12.74 27.04 -5.19
N LYS A 335 12.14 28.23 -5.07
CA LYS A 335 12.81 29.51 -5.23
C LYS A 335 13.51 30.00 -3.97
N GLU A 336 12.88 29.82 -2.79
CA GLU A 336 13.35 30.36 -1.51
C GLU A 336 14.32 29.40 -0.79
N ASP A 337 14.07 28.09 -0.89
CA ASP A 337 14.85 27.02 -0.25
C ASP A 337 14.86 25.76 -1.15
N PRO A 338 15.60 25.77 -2.25
CA PRO A 338 15.61 24.68 -3.22
C PRO A 338 16.08 23.33 -2.64
N ASP A 339 16.95 23.36 -1.62
CA ASP A 339 17.47 22.15 -0.97
C ASP A 339 16.41 21.47 -0.08
N LYS A 340 15.31 22.14 0.20
CA LYS A 340 14.18 21.57 0.92
C LYS A 340 13.40 20.56 0.07
N ILE A 341 13.31 20.74 -1.23
CA ILE A 341 12.64 19.81 -2.15
C ILE A 341 13.63 18.73 -2.58
N ILE A 342 13.33 17.49 -2.21
CA ILE A 342 14.16 16.33 -2.54
C ILE A 342 13.81 15.82 -3.95
N LYS A 343 12.51 15.73 -4.25
CA LYS A 343 12.01 15.13 -5.50
C LYS A 343 10.59 15.62 -5.80
N VAL A 344 10.27 15.78 -7.07
CA VAL A 344 8.90 15.92 -7.57
C VAL A 344 8.57 14.66 -8.34
N VAL A 345 7.40 14.07 -8.08
CA VAL A 345 7.00 12.75 -8.57
C VAL A 345 5.68 12.86 -9.32
N ASP A 346 5.62 12.28 -10.51
CA ASP A 346 4.41 12.09 -11.33
C ASP A 346 3.62 13.41 -11.52
N TYR A 347 4.29 14.45 -11.99
CA TYR A 347 3.76 15.80 -12.02
C TYR A 347 2.91 16.06 -13.27
N HIS A 348 1.60 16.22 -13.08
CA HIS A 348 0.56 16.39 -14.10
C HIS A 348 -0.36 17.57 -13.75
N PRO A 349 0.10 18.83 -13.88
CA PRO A 349 -0.68 20.01 -13.49
C PRO A 349 -2.01 20.16 -14.23
N GLU A 350 -2.15 19.53 -15.41
CA GLU A 350 -3.39 19.49 -16.19
C GLU A 350 -4.52 18.70 -15.50
N MET A 351 -4.20 17.89 -14.51
CA MET A 351 -5.19 17.13 -13.72
C MET A 351 -5.92 17.98 -12.67
N ILE A 352 -5.44 19.19 -12.39
CA ILE A 352 -6.10 20.08 -11.41
C ILE A 352 -7.52 20.39 -11.85
N GLY A 353 -8.47 20.22 -10.92
CA GLY A 353 -9.90 20.35 -11.17
C GLY A 353 -10.59 19.07 -11.65
N HIS A 354 -9.84 17.98 -11.86
CA HIS A 354 -10.35 16.68 -12.29
C HIS A 354 -10.07 15.55 -11.28
N ILE A 355 -9.54 15.87 -10.10
CA ILE A 355 -9.14 14.89 -9.07
C ILE A 355 -10.37 14.37 -8.35
N THR A 356 -10.61 13.06 -8.43
CA THR A 356 -11.75 12.36 -7.82
C THR A 356 -11.35 11.32 -6.78
N ASP A 357 -10.13 10.77 -6.90
CA ASP A 357 -9.57 9.75 -6.01
C ASP A 357 -8.03 9.82 -6.00
N SER A 358 -7.40 8.91 -5.26
CA SER A 358 -5.93 8.89 -5.11
C SER A 358 -5.17 8.56 -6.40
N SER A 359 -5.83 8.00 -7.42
CA SER A 359 -5.15 7.57 -8.65
C SER A 359 -4.99 8.67 -9.69
N ASN A 360 -5.69 9.80 -9.56
CA ASN A 360 -5.68 10.89 -10.54
C ASN A 360 -5.26 12.24 -9.94
N ARG A 361 -4.46 12.21 -8.85
CA ARG A 361 -3.82 13.40 -8.29
C ARG A 361 -2.84 14.02 -9.30
N ALA A 362 -2.57 15.31 -9.16
CA ALA A 362 -1.67 16.04 -10.06
C ALA A 362 -0.18 15.84 -9.75
N GLY A 363 0.16 14.78 -9.01
CA GLY A 363 1.51 14.44 -8.56
C GLY A 363 1.75 14.79 -7.10
N CYS A 364 3.01 14.68 -6.68
CA CYS A 364 3.44 15.04 -5.34
C CYS A 364 4.89 15.55 -5.32
N TYR A 365 5.29 16.12 -4.19
CA TYR A 365 6.68 16.42 -3.92
C TYR A 365 7.10 15.92 -2.55
N ILE A 366 8.35 15.48 -2.47
CA ILE A 366 9.01 15.00 -1.25
C ILE A 366 9.90 16.12 -0.74
N PHE A 367 9.83 16.40 0.56
CA PHE A 367 10.54 17.49 1.18
C PHE A 367 11.17 17.11 2.51
N ARG A 368 12.23 17.83 2.88
CA ARG A 368 12.84 17.77 4.24
C ARG A 368 12.01 18.58 5.22
N VAL A 369 11.84 18.05 6.42
CA VAL A 369 11.14 18.70 7.52
C VAL A 369 12.10 19.50 8.38
#